data_96bb7a6d16551ee5ffeded16862ad5fc
#
_entry.id   96bb7a6d16551ee5ffeded16862ad5fc
#
_cell.length_a   1.000
_cell.length_b   1.000
_cell.length_c   1.000
_cell.angle_alpha   90.00
_cell.angle_beta   90.00
_cell.angle_gamma   90.00
#
_symmetry.space_group_name_H-M   'P 1'
#
loop_
_entity.id
_entity.type
_entity.pdbx_description
1 polymer ?
#
loop_
_entity_poly.entity_id
_entity_poly.type
_entity_poly.pdbx_seq_one_letter_code
_entity_poly.pdbx_strand_id
1 'polypeptide(L)'
;MKSIERVIALAGEQIGTVENADGTVKYSDEYGLPKQPWCMMFLWWLYKHTGLSDIFYGGKKVASCRYFYEWALNKGYVVKTPERGDIVILSFRRLPDGSKETSHCGLITSVNTLSVDTIEGNTCAVGSQDNGGHVMSQRRKKTLVYAYIRLPYPADETEPETLYIVQKGDTLWGIAKKYYGKGMMYTKIMKDNNLTSTTIKPGQMLIIKEV
;
A
#
# COMPACT_ATOMS: atom_id res chain seq x y z
N MET A 1 12.31 -0.45 -1.90
CA MET A 1 11.05 -1.03 -1.30
C MET A 1 10.02 -1.11 -2.41
N LYS A 2 9.35 -2.25 -2.55
CA LYS A 2 8.30 -2.44 -3.58
C LYS A 2 7.28 -1.30 -3.56
N SER A 3 6.83 -0.87 -4.74
CA SER A 3 5.87 0.24 -4.87
C SER A 3 4.63 0.05 -3.99
N ILE A 4 4.10 -1.18 -3.96
CA ILE A 4 2.96 -1.56 -3.13
C ILE A 4 3.26 -1.48 -1.63
N GLU A 5 4.46 -1.88 -1.20
CA GLU A 5 4.85 -1.83 0.22
C GLU A 5 5.01 -0.40 0.72
N ARG A 6 5.37 0.55 -0.16
CA ARG A 6 5.38 1.99 0.18
C ARG A 6 3.97 2.49 0.50
N VAL A 7 2.97 2.10 -0.30
CA VAL A 7 1.57 2.50 -0.07
C VAL A 7 1.04 1.90 1.24
N ILE A 8 1.32 0.60 1.47
CA ILE A 8 0.88 -0.09 2.70
C ILE A 8 1.58 0.49 3.94
N ALA A 9 2.88 0.76 3.86
CA ALA A 9 3.63 1.36 4.96
C ALA A 9 3.07 2.74 5.31
N LEU A 10 2.87 3.60 4.31
CA LEU A 10 2.29 4.93 4.52
C LEU A 10 0.87 4.83 5.10
N ALA A 11 0.05 3.88 4.63
CA ALA A 11 -1.29 3.64 5.20
C ALA A 11 -1.20 3.22 6.67
N GLY A 12 -0.23 2.37 7.02
CA GLY A 12 0.02 1.93 8.39
C GLY A 12 0.39 3.09 9.33
N GLU A 13 1.19 4.03 8.87
CA GLU A 13 1.55 5.25 9.61
C GLU A 13 0.35 6.16 9.90
N GLN A 14 -0.73 6.02 9.12
CA GLN A 14 -1.93 6.84 9.31
C GLN A 14 -2.92 6.26 10.33
N ILE A 15 -2.75 5.01 10.75
CA ILE A 15 -3.65 4.37 11.72
C ILE A 15 -3.69 5.19 13.01
N GLY A 16 -4.91 5.45 13.51
CA GLY A 16 -5.14 6.30 14.67
C GLY A 16 -5.44 7.76 14.33
N THR A 17 -5.34 8.17 13.06
CA THR A 17 -5.84 9.50 12.64
C THR A 17 -7.36 9.55 12.87
N VAL A 18 -7.82 10.65 13.45
CA VAL A 18 -9.25 10.91 13.75
C VAL A 18 -9.65 12.20 13.06
N GLU A 19 -10.85 12.21 12.52
CA GLU A 19 -11.51 13.42 12.04
C GLU A 19 -11.73 14.41 13.19
N ASN A 20 -11.50 15.69 12.93
CA ASN A 20 -11.73 16.74 13.92
C ASN A 20 -13.21 16.88 14.24
N ALA A 21 -13.53 17.48 15.40
CA ALA A 21 -14.91 17.69 15.83
C ALA A 21 -15.75 18.53 14.85
N ASP A 22 -15.09 19.34 14.01
CA ASP A 22 -15.74 20.14 12.97
C ASP A 22 -15.91 19.40 11.63
N GLY A 23 -15.53 18.11 11.55
CA GLY A 23 -15.61 17.26 10.36
C GLY A 23 -14.46 17.45 9.38
N THR A 24 -13.38 18.13 9.75
CA THR A 24 -12.19 18.28 8.91
C THR A 24 -11.19 17.17 9.16
N VAL A 25 -10.46 16.76 8.13
CA VAL A 25 -9.33 15.84 8.19
C VAL A 25 -8.38 16.12 7.04
N LYS A 26 -7.08 15.96 7.27
CA LYS A 26 -6.05 16.30 6.25
C LYS A 26 -6.29 15.70 4.85
N TYR A 27 -6.94 14.54 4.76
CA TYR A 27 -7.20 13.86 3.48
C TYR A 27 -8.27 14.59 2.66
N SER A 28 -9.39 14.96 3.28
CA SER A 28 -10.48 15.70 2.64
C SER A 28 -10.09 17.16 2.39
N ASP A 29 -9.29 17.75 3.28
CA ASP A 29 -8.82 19.12 3.17
C ASP A 29 -7.85 19.26 1.99
N GLU A 30 -6.83 18.38 1.90
CA GLU A 30 -5.88 18.37 0.78
C GLU A 30 -6.56 17.97 -0.54
N TYR A 31 -7.57 17.12 -0.47
CA TYR A 31 -8.39 16.79 -1.63
C TYR A 31 -9.20 18.01 -2.12
N GLY A 32 -9.55 18.94 -1.25
CA GLY A 32 -10.36 20.12 -1.55
C GLY A 32 -11.86 19.90 -1.43
N LEU A 33 -12.29 18.86 -0.71
CA LEU A 33 -13.69 18.59 -0.34
C LEU A 33 -13.78 18.30 1.17
N PRO A 34 -13.55 19.31 2.02
CA PRO A 34 -13.63 19.15 3.48
C PRO A 34 -15.03 18.73 3.91
N LYS A 35 -15.11 18.03 5.04
CA LYS A 35 -16.38 17.62 5.68
C LYS A 35 -17.26 16.70 4.82
N GLN A 36 -16.66 16.00 3.87
CA GLN A 36 -17.32 14.98 3.04
C GLN A 36 -16.78 13.59 3.40
N PRO A 37 -17.53 12.50 3.12
CA PRO A 37 -17.02 11.13 3.29
C PRO A 37 -15.68 10.96 2.58
N TRP A 38 -14.65 10.56 3.31
CA TRP A 38 -13.25 10.63 2.83
C TRP A 38 -12.54 9.28 2.67
N CYS A 39 -13.26 8.17 2.67
CA CYS A 39 -12.64 6.85 2.48
C CYS A 39 -11.83 6.74 1.17
N MET A 40 -12.41 7.21 0.05
CA MET A 40 -11.72 7.21 -1.24
C MET A 40 -10.65 8.32 -1.33
N MET A 41 -10.86 9.46 -0.65
CA MET A 41 -9.88 10.54 -0.58
C MET A 41 -8.64 10.13 0.21
N PHE A 42 -8.79 9.27 1.23
CA PHE A 42 -7.68 8.64 1.94
C PHE A 42 -6.82 7.78 0.99
N LEU A 43 -7.44 6.93 0.18
CA LEU A 43 -6.70 6.14 -0.81
C LEU A 43 -6.00 7.06 -1.83
N TRP A 44 -6.71 8.04 -2.40
CA TRP A 44 -6.10 9.03 -3.30
C TRP A 44 -4.88 9.70 -2.67
N TRP A 45 -4.97 10.09 -1.40
CA TRP A 45 -3.87 10.71 -0.66
C TRP A 45 -2.67 9.77 -0.55
N LEU A 46 -2.89 8.49 -0.24
CA LEU A 46 -1.81 7.49 -0.16
C LEU A 46 -1.05 7.37 -1.49
N TYR A 47 -1.77 7.23 -2.60
CA TYR A 47 -1.14 7.09 -3.91
C TYR A 47 -0.42 8.38 -4.35
N LYS A 48 -0.96 9.54 -3.99
CA LYS A 48 -0.31 10.84 -4.23
C LYS A 48 1.01 10.95 -3.47
N HIS A 49 1.02 10.64 -2.19
CA HIS A 49 2.18 10.79 -1.32
C HIS A 49 3.23 9.67 -1.46
N THR A 50 2.93 8.63 -2.21
CA THR A 50 3.88 7.58 -2.58
C THR A 50 4.42 7.72 -4.01
N GLY A 51 4.04 8.79 -4.73
CA GLY A 51 4.47 9.02 -6.11
C GLY A 51 3.80 8.10 -7.13
N LEU A 52 2.63 7.54 -6.79
CA LEU A 52 1.89 6.59 -7.61
C LEU A 52 0.54 7.14 -8.10
N SER A 53 0.41 8.47 -8.18
CA SER A 53 -0.83 9.12 -8.63
C SER A 53 -1.32 8.58 -9.98
N ASP A 54 -0.43 8.34 -10.92
CA ASP A 54 -0.78 7.98 -12.30
C ASP A 54 -1.52 6.65 -12.41
N ILE A 55 -1.23 5.69 -11.52
CA ILE A 55 -1.93 4.41 -11.51
C ILE A 55 -3.27 4.48 -10.78
N PHE A 56 -3.50 5.49 -9.95
CA PHE A 56 -4.75 5.68 -9.22
C PHE A 56 -5.68 6.61 -10.00
N TYR A 57 -6.74 6.07 -10.56
CA TYR A 57 -7.74 6.78 -11.36
C TYR A 57 -7.15 7.58 -12.53
N GLY A 58 -6.00 7.13 -13.07
CA GLY A 58 -5.31 7.82 -14.18
C GLY A 58 -4.76 9.20 -13.80
N GLY A 59 -4.29 9.36 -12.57
CA GLY A 59 -3.73 10.62 -12.06
C GLY A 59 -4.78 11.65 -11.64
N LYS A 60 -6.07 11.35 -11.75
CA LYS A 60 -7.16 12.27 -11.44
C LYS A 60 -7.69 12.07 -10.03
N LYS A 61 -8.44 13.04 -9.54
CA LYS A 61 -9.19 12.95 -8.28
C LYS A 61 -10.48 12.16 -8.46
N VAL A 62 -10.80 11.30 -7.49
CA VAL A 62 -12.08 10.60 -7.37
C VAL A 62 -12.43 10.45 -5.89
N ALA A 63 -13.64 10.83 -5.50
CA ALA A 63 -14.14 10.68 -4.12
C ALA A 63 -15.23 9.61 -4.01
N SER A 64 -15.75 9.12 -5.13
CA SER A 64 -16.81 8.12 -5.20
C SER A 64 -16.28 6.73 -5.41
N CYS A 65 -16.62 5.79 -4.51
CA CYS A 65 -16.33 4.35 -4.68
C CYS A 65 -16.94 3.79 -5.97
N ARG A 66 -18.13 4.25 -6.34
CA ARG A 66 -18.82 3.84 -7.57
C ARG A 66 -18.03 4.24 -8.81
N TYR A 67 -17.68 5.52 -8.95
CA TYR A 67 -16.94 6.01 -10.13
C TYR A 67 -15.55 5.39 -10.23
N PHE A 68 -14.90 5.16 -9.10
CA PHE A 68 -13.63 4.45 -9.07
C PHE A 68 -13.76 3.00 -9.56
N TYR A 69 -14.80 2.28 -9.10
CA TYR A 69 -15.09 0.92 -9.56
C TYR A 69 -15.39 0.88 -11.06
N GLU A 70 -16.27 1.76 -11.57
CA GLU A 70 -16.63 1.82 -12.99
C GLU A 70 -15.40 2.09 -13.87
N TRP A 71 -14.53 3.00 -13.44
CA TRP A 71 -13.26 3.24 -14.11
C TRP A 71 -12.35 2.00 -14.10
N ALA A 72 -12.19 1.35 -12.95
CA ALA A 72 -11.36 0.16 -12.81
C ALA A 72 -11.90 -1.01 -13.67
N LEU A 73 -13.21 -1.16 -13.73
CA LEU A 73 -13.88 -2.15 -14.60
C LEU A 73 -13.55 -1.91 -16.07
N ASN A 74 -13.68 -0.67 -16.54
CA ASN A 74 -13.35 -0.26 -17.91
C ASN A 74 -11.86 -0.45 -18.25
N LYS A 75 -10.97 -0.43 -17.23
CA LYS A 75 -9.53 -0.66 -17.39
C LYS A 75 -9.14 -2.13 -17.29
N GLY A 76 -10.06 -3.03 -16.93
CA GLY A 76 -9.75 -4.44 -16.71
C GLY A 76 -9.01 -4.71 -15.39
N TYR A 77 -9.09 -3.80 -14.42
CA TYR A 77 -8.40 -3.91 -13.12
C TYR A 77 -9.22 -4.65 -12.06
N VAL A 78 -10.46 -5.00 -12.35
CA VAL A 78 -11.30 -5.79 -11.44
C VAL A 78 -10.87 -7.24 -11.49
N VAL A 79 -10.55 -7.82 -10.31
CA VAL A 79 -10.06 -9.18 -10.17
C VAL A 79 -11.00 -10.04 -9.32
N LYS A 80 -10.97 -11.36 -9.53
CA LYS A 80 -11.78 -12.33 -8.74
C LYS A 80 -11.07 -12.76 -7.47
N THR A 81 -9.74 -12.91 -7.52
CA THR A 81 -8.91 -13.38 -6.40
C THR A 81 -8.13 -12.20 -5.85
N PRO A 82 -8.38 -11.81 -4.58
CA PRO A 82 -7.66 -10.70 -3.98
C PRO A 82 -6.21 -11.05 -3.65
N GLU A 83 -5.37 -10.05 -3.66
CA GLU A 83 -3.99 -10.10 -3.16
C GLU A 83 -3.71 -8.91 -2.25
N ARG A 84 -2.61 -9.00 -1.51
CA ARG A 84 -2.10 -7.87 -0.72
C ARG A 84 -1.83 -6.67 -1.63
N GLY A 85 -2.36 -5.50 -1.25
CA GLY A 85 -2.26 -4.25 -2.00
C GLY A 85 -3.38 -3.99 -2.98
N ASP A 86 -4.28 -4.93 -3.20
CA ASP A 86 -5.52 -4.63 -3.92
C ASP A 86 -6.38 -3.65 -3.12
N ILE A 87 -7.16 -2.85 -3.83
CA ILE A 87 -8.21 -2.04 -3.23
C ILE A 87 -9.48 -2.87 -3.18
N VAL A 88 -10.14 -2.90 -2.02
CA VAL A 88 -11.45 -3.52 -1.88
C VAL A 88 -12.54 -2.45 -1.89
N ILE A 89 -13.59 -2.69 -2.66
CA ILE A 89 -14.86 -1.96 -2.57
C ILE A 89 -15.81 -2.81 -1.74
N LEU A 90 -16.40 -2.21 -0.72
CA LEU A 90 -17.30 -2.86 0.24
C LEU A 90 -18.73 -2.41 0.04
N SER A 91 -19.65 -3.31 0.42
CA SER A 91 -21.09 -3.07 0.42
C SER A 91 -21.64 -3.41 1.79
N PHE A 92 -22.05 -2.41 2.53
CA PHE A 92 -22.71 -2.59 3.82
C PHE A 92 -24.24 -2.57 3.71
N ARG A 93 -24.77 -2.10 2.57
CA ARG A 93 -26.20 -1.96 2.31
C ARG A 93 -26.58 -2.56 0.95
N ARG A 94 -27.88 -2.88 0.84
CA ARG A 94 -28.48 -3.18 -0.44
C ARG A 94 -29.36 -2.02 -0.89
N LEU A 95 -29.39 -1.80 -2.18
CA LEU A 95 -30.31 -0.86 -2.80
C LEU A 95 -31.74 -1.46 -2.83
N PRO A 96 -32.79 -0.65 -3.05
CA PRO A 96 -34.18 -1.13 -3.10
C PRO A 96 -34.44 -2.24 -4.15
N ASP A 97 -33.63 -2.30 -5.21
CA ASP A 97 -33.69 -3.33 -6.23
C ASP A 97 -32.96 -4.65 -5.84
N GLY A 98 -32.44 -4.71 -4.61
CA GLY A 98 -31.70 -5.85 -4.07
C GLY A 98 -30.22 -5.90 -4.45
N SER A 99 -29.75 -5.02 -5.34
CA SER A 99 -28.32 -4.94 -5.70
C SER A 99 -27.48 -4.43 -4.53
N LYS A 100 -26.16 -4.71 -4.58
CA LYS A 100 -25.22 -4.19 -3.59
C LYS A 100 -24.86 -2.73 -3.89
N GLU A 101 -24.80 -1.90 -2.84
CA GLU A 101 -24.28 -0.55 -2.92
C GLU A 101 -22.74 -0.54 -2.82
N THR A 102 -22.08 0.36 -3.54
CA THR A 102 -20.64 0.63 -3.38
C THR A 102 -20.43 1.67 -2.28
N SER A 103 -20.44 1.23 -1.01
CA SER A 103 -20.55 2.17 0.12
C SER A 103 -19.22 2.57 0.75
N HIS A 104 -18.16 1.77 0.60
CA HIS A 104 -16.90 2.01 1.28
C HIS A 104 -15.73 1.39 0.52
N CYS A 105 -14.49 1.73 0.92
CA CYS A 105 -13.27 1.17 0.33
C CYS A 105 -12.13 1.06 1.35
N GLY A 106 -11.16 0.20 1.03
CA GLY A 106 -9.97 0.02 1.84
C GLY A 106 -8.81 -0.59 1.03
N LEU A 107 -7.61 -0.48 1.58
CA LEU A 107 -6.39 -1.10 1.05
C LEU A 107 -6.17 -2.46 1.74
N ILE A 108 -6.09 -3.54 0.97
CA ILE A 108 -5.88 -4.90 1.50
C ILE A 108 -4.44 -5.06 1.98
N THR A 109 -4.29 -5.45 3.24
CA THR A 109 -2.98 -5.75 3.86
C THR A 109 -2.71 -7.24 4.01
N SER A 110 -3.78 -8.06 4.06
CA SER A 110 -3.68 -9.52 4.16
C SER A 110 -4.95 -10.17 3.61
N VAL A 111 -4.81 -11.38 3.09
CA VAL A 111 -5.92 -12.19 2.58
C VAL A 111 -6.03 -13.47 3.39
N ASN A 112 -7.19 -13.72 3.96
CA ASN A 112 -7.54 -14.93 4.70
C ASN A 112 -8.59 -15.74 3.93
N THR A 113 -8.90 -16.94 4.40
CA THR A 113 -9.89 -17.81 3.74
C THR A 113 -11.26 -17.15 3.58
N LEU A 114 -11.80 -16.58 4.65
CA LEU A 114 -13.16 -16.00 4.69
C LEU A 114 -13.19 -14.46 4.81
N SER A 115 -12.02 -13.83 4.92
CA SER A 115 -11.90 -12.38 5.16
C SER A 115 -10.70 -11.78 4.44
N VAL A 116 -10.64 -10.47 4.42
CA VAL A 116 -9.46 -9.67 4.09
C VAL A 116 -9.19 -8.73 5.26
N ASP A 117 -7.93 -8.51 5.59
CA ASP A 117 -7.53 -7.46 6.50
C ASP A 117 -7.20 -6.21 5.67
N THR A 118 -7.67 -5.05 6.13
CA THR A 118 -7.58 -3.79 5.39
C THR A 118 -7.08 -2.66 6.28
N ILE A 119 -6.57 -1.59 5.67
CA ILE A 119 -6.48 -0.26 6.29
C ILE A 119 -7.47 0.63 5.57
N GLU A 120 -8.34 1.28 6.34
CA GLU A 120 -9.46 2.06 5.85
C GLU A 120 -9.47 3.46 6.46
N GLY A 121 -9.77 4.46 5.64
CA GLY A 121 -10.09 5.81 6.10
C GLY A 121 -11.60 6.00 6.26
N ASN A 122 -12.01 6.92 7.13
CA ASN A 122 -13.41 7.24 7.40
C ASN A 122 -14.23 6.05 7.92
N THR A 123 -13.62 5.21 8.74
CA THR A 123 -14.26 4.02 9.34
C THR A 123 -14.28 4.11 10.86
N CYS A 124 -14.93 3.16 11.53
CA CYS A 124 -14.86 3.02 12.98
C CYS A 124 -15.01 1.55 13.41
N ALA A 125 -14.71 1.25 14.67
CA ALA A 125 -14.85 -0.09 15.22
C ALA A 125 -16.32 -0.43 15.55
N VAL A 126 -17.09 0.58 15.95
CA VAL A 126 -18.50 0.46 16.37
C VAL A 126 -19.28 1.63 15.76
N GLY A 127 -20.47 1.37 15.23
CA GLY A 127 -21.30 2.39 14.58
C GLY A 127 -21.21 2.38 13.07
N SER A 128 -21.17 3.55 12.43
CA SER A 128 -21.09 3.65 10.97
C SER A 128 -19.74 3.18 10.44
N GLN A 129 -19.73 2.05 9.75
CA GLN A 129 -18.52 1.44 9.20
C GLN A 129 -18.03 2.13 7.90
N ASP A 130 -18.84 2.98 7.33
CA ASP A 130 -18.61 3.70 6.08
C ASP A 130 -18.54 5.23 6.25
N ASN A 131 -18.69 5.72 7.48
CA ASN A 131 -18.55 7.14 7.82
C ASN A 131 -18.22 7.29 9.33
N GLY A 132 -17.11 6.69 9.74
CA GLY A 132 -16.74 6.58 11.16
C GLY A 132 -15.65 7.56 11.62
N GLY A 133 -15.10 8.35 10.73
CA GLY A 133 -14.16 9.43 11.06
C GLY A 133 -12.76 8.99 11.47
N HIS A 134 -12.35 7.72 11.30
CA HIS A 134 -11.04 7.22 11.74
C HIS A 134 -10.28 6.56 10.59
N VAL A 135 -8.95 6.51 10.72
CA VAL A 135 -8.11 5.55 9.97
C VAL A 135 -7.85 4.35 10.87
N MET A 136 -8.28 3.16 10.44
CA MET A 136 -8.15 1.94 11.23
C MET A 136 -7.78 0.72 10.39
N SER A 137 -7.12 -0.25 11.04
CA SER A 137 -7.11 -1.63 10.55
C SER A 137 -8.47 -2.28 10.80
N GLN A 138 -8.96 -2.98 9.78
CA GLN A 138 -10.25 -3.68 9.84
C GLN A 138 -10.11 -5.10 9.30
N ARG A 139 -10.97 -6.01 9.79
CA ARG A 139 -11.15 -7.35 9.20
C ARG A 139 -12.52 -7.44 8.56
N ARG A 140 -12.56 -7.57 7.24
CA ARG A 140 -13.79 -7.57 6.45
C ARG A 140 -14.10 -8.97 5.92
N LYS A 141 -15.30 -9.48 6.21
CA LYS A 141 -15.80 -10.74 5.63
C LYS A 141 -15.90 -10.59 4.10
N LYS A 142 -15.50 -11.61 3.36
CA LYS A 142 -15.59 -11.61 1.88
C LYS A 142 -17.05 -11.49 1.39
N THR A 143 -18.04 -11.82 2.21
CA THR A 143 -19.47 -11.59 1.89
C THR A 143 -19.86 -10.13 1.77
N LEU A 144 -19.11 -9.21 2.40
CA LEU A 144 -19.30 -7.77 2.30
C LEU A 144 -18.63 -7.16 1.08
N VAL A 145 -17.81 -7.92 0.35
CA VAL A 145 -17.07 -7.39 -0.78
C VAL A 145 -17.99 -7.20 -1.98
N TYR A 146 -17.88 -6.02 -2.59
CA TYR A 146 -18.47 -5.70 -3.89
C TYR A 146 -17.50 -6.07 -5.01
N ALA A 147 -16.24 -5.59 -4.91
CA ALA A 147 -15.20 -5.85 -5.90
C ALA A 147 -13.80 -5.77 -5.28
N TYR A 148 -12.85 -6.46 -5.92
CA TYR A 148 -11.42 -6.27 -5.70
C TYR A 148 -10.81 -5.59 -6.93
N ILE A 149 -9.94 -4.61 -6.72
CA ILE A 149 -9.31 -3.82 -7.77
C ILE A 149 -7.81 -3.90 -7.63
N ARG A 150 -7.13 -4.45 -8.64
CA ARG A 150 -5.67 -4.54 -8.72
C ARG A 150 -5.16 -3.46 -9.64
N LEU A 151 -4.53 -2.44 -9.08
CA LEU A 151 -3.88 -1.40 -9.85
C LEU A 151 -2.58 -1.91 -10.48
N PRO A 152 -2.17 -1.35 -11.65
CA PRO A 152 -0.97 -1.75 -12.35
C PRO A 152 0.26 -1.13 -11.67
N TYR A 153 0.62 -1.63 -10.49
CA TYR A 153 1.86 -1.18 -9.85
C TYR A 153 3.04 -1.37 -10.80
N PRO A 154 3.93 -0.38 -10.93
CA PRO A 154 5.13 -0.57 -11.70
C PRO A 154 5.86 -1.80 -11.16
N ALA A 155 6.40 -2.60 -12.08
CA ALA A 155 7.33 -3.66 -11.70
C ALA A 155 8.38 -3.00 -10.81
N ASP A 156 8.68 -3.66 -9.69
CA ASP A 156 9.71 -3.14 -8.80
C ASP A 156 10.92 -2.82 -9.66
N GLU A 157 11.33 -1.56 -9.68
CA GLU A 157 12.65 -1.23 -10.17
C GLU A 157 13.58 -2.13 -9.37
N THR A 158 14.16 -3.10 -10.04
CA THR A 158 15.29 -3.81 -9.46
C THR A 158 16.29 -2.71 -9.19
N GLU A 159 16.50 -2.39 -7.90
CA GLU A 159 17.55 -1.46 -7.50
C GLU A 159 18.78 -1.84 -8.34
N PRO A 160 19.45 -0.88 -8.99
CA PRO A 160 20.62 -1.24 -9.78
C PRO A 160 21.52 -2.15 -8.96
N GLU A 161 21.68 -3.38 -9.44
CA GLU A 161 22.43 -4.41 -8.72
C GLU A 161 23.83 -4.50 -9.33
N THR A 162 24.85 -4.28 -8.52
CA THR A 162 26.23 -4.58 -8.90
C THR A 162 26.60 -5.96 -8.39
N LEU A 163 26.93 -6.88 -9.28
CA LEU A 163 27.54 -8.15 -8.91
C LEU A 163 28.99 -7.91 -8.51
N TYR A 164 29.31 -8.17 -7.25
CA TYR A 164 30.65 -8.04 -6.70
C TYR A 164 31.24 -9.41 -6.38
N ILE A 165 32.41 -9.71 -6.94
CA ILE A 165 33.18 -10.92 -6.60
C ILE A 165 34.14 -10.57 -5.49
N VAL A 166 33.98 -11.20 -4.34
CA VAL A 166 34.79 -11.00 -3.14
C VAL A 166 36.27 -11.30 -3.46
N GLN A 167 37.14 -10.38 -3.15
CA GLN A 167 38.58 -10.50 -3.32
C GLN A 167 39.26 -10.96 -2.01
N LYS A 168 40.50 -11.47 -2.13
CA LYS A 168 41.28 -11.81 -0.92
C LYS A 168 41.52 -10.56 -0.08
N GLY A 169 41.15 -10.60 1.20
CA GLY A 169 41.28 -9.49 2.15
C GLY A 169 40.01 -8.61 2.27
N ASP A 170 38.95 -8.86 1.47
CA ASP A 170 37.71 -8.14 1.61
C ASP A 170 37.00 -8.47 2.91
N THR A 171 36.30 -7.46 3.40
CA THR A 171 35.33 -7.58 4.49
C THR A 171 34.01 -6.95 4.07
N LEU A 172 32.89 -7.42 4.58
CA LEU A 172 31.59 -6.79 4.30
C LEU A 172 31.57 -5.31 4.69
N TRP A 173 32.28 -4.92 5.75
CA TRP A 173 32.44 -3.54 6.18
C TRP A 173 33.19 -2.70 5.14
N GLY A 174 34.32 -3.23 4.61
CA GLY A 174 35.10 -2.58 3.56
C GLY A 174 34.30 -2.41 2.28
N ILE A 175 33.59 -3.46 1.84
CA ILE A 175 32.72 -3.43 0.67
C ILE A 175 31.60 -2.39 0.86
N ALA A 176 30.92 -2.39 2.02
CA ALA A 176 29.88 -1.40 2.34
C ALA A 176 30.43 0.04 2.33
N LYS A 177 31.63 0.26 2.86
CA LYS A 177 32.29 1.57 2.81
C LYS A 177 32.58 2.01 1.38
N LYS A 178 33.00 1.08 0.51
CA LYS A 178 33.30 1.34 -0.91
C LYS A 178 32.04 1.72 -1.69
N TYR A 179 30.94 1.00 -1.53
CA TYR A 179 29.73 1.17 -2.33
C TYR A 179 28.72 2.15 -1.73
N TYR A 180 28.64 2.23 -0.41
CA TYR A 180 27.65 3.06 0.31
C TYR A 180 28.27 4.27 1.03
N GLY A 181 29.61 4.38 1.00
CA GLY A 181 30.31 5.43 1.78
C GLY A 181 30.32 5.19 3.29
N LYS A 182 29.59 4.18 3.79
CA LYS A 182 29.40 3.91 5.22
C LYS A 182 29.58 2.43 5.50
N GLY A 183 30.67 2.05 6.23
CA GLY A 183 30.97 0.65 6.56
C GLY A 183 29.88 -0.04 7.41
N MET A 184 29.15 0.71 8.26
CA MET A 184 28.04 0.18 9.04
C MET A 184 26.89 -0.39 8.20
N MET A 185 26.81 -0.02 6.91
CA MET A 185 25.81 -0.57 5.99
C MET A 185 26.12 -2.00 5.53
N TYR A 186 27.14 -2.65 6.07
CA TYR A 186 27.40 -4.07 5.82
C TYR A 186 26.20 -4.96 6.12
N THR A 187 25.34 -4.55 7.06
CA THR A 187 24.10 -5.27 7.41
C THR A 187 23.10 -5.30 6.25
N LYS A 188 23.08 -4.24 5.38
CA LYS A 188 22.29 -4.25 4.14
C LYS A 188 22.83 -5.31 3.18
N ILE A 189 24.14 -5.38 2.99
CA ILE A 189 24.74 -6.42 2.13
C ILE A 189 24.39 -7.81 2.66
N MET A 190 24.46 -8.03 3.97
CA MET A 190 24.06 -9.31 4.58
C MET A 190 22.60 -9.65 4.27
N LYS A 191 21.70 -8.70 4.47
CA LYS A 191 20.28 -8.87 4.21
C LYS A 191 20.00 -9.18 2.73
N ASP A 192 20.57 -8.39 1.82
CA ASP A 192 20.35 -8.50 0.39
C ASP A 192 20.89 -9.81 -0.20
N ASN A 193 21.86 -10.44 0.48
CA ASN A 193 22.47 -11.70 0.08
C ASN A 193 22.09 -12.89 0.99
N ASN A 194 21.12 -12.72 1.89
CA ASN A 194 20.71 -13.76 2.85
C ASN A 194 21.86 -14.35 3.67
N LEU A 195 22.85 -13.53 4.04
CA LEU A 195 23.98 -13.98 4.83
C LEU A 195 23.63 -14.03 6.31
N THR A 196 23.93 -15.15 6.94
CA THR A 196 23.74 -15.37 8.40
C THR A 196 25.02 -15.06 9.20
N SER A 197 26.15 -14.80 8.53
CA SER A 197 27.44 -14.48 9.13
C SER A 197 28.13 -13.38 8.32
N THR A 198 29.00 -12.61 9.00
CA THR A 198 29.85 -11.60 8.35
C THR A 198 31.05 -12.21 7.60
N THR A 199 31.25 -13.52 7.72
CA THR A 199 32.36 -14.21 7.08
C THR A 199 32.06 -14.40 5.59
N ILE A 200 32.91 -13.87 4.74
CA ILE A 200 32.86 -14.01 3.28
C ILE A 200 34.15 -14.65 2.76
N LYS A 201 34.08 -15.29 1.60
CA LYS A 201 35.23 -16.00 1.00
C LYS A 201 35.62 -15.40 -0.33
N PRO A 202 36.91 -15.34 -0.66
CA PRO A 202 37.35 -14.97 -2.02
C PRO A 202 36.65 -15.82 -3.08
N GLY A 203 36.16 -15.17 -4.15
CA GLY A 203 35.35 -15.79 -5.19
C GLY A 203 33.84 -15.86 -4.91
N GLN A 204 33.39 -15.54 -3.70
CA GLN A 204 31.97 -15.45 -3.39
C GLN A 204 31.35 -14.27 -4.15
N MET A 205 30.20 -14.50 -4.79
CA MET A 205 29.42 -13.43 -5.42
C MET A 205 28.49 -12.77 -4.39
N LEU A 206 28.49 -11.45 -4.40
CA LEU A 206 27.58 -10.62 -3.61
C LEU A 206 26.80 -9.68 -4.52
N ILE A 207 25.51 -9.55 -4.25
CA ILE A 207 24.65 -8.54 -4.85
C ILE A 207 24.75 -7.27 -4.02
N ILE A 208 25.19 -6.17 -4.63
CA ILE A 208 25.26 -4.85 -4.01
C ILE A 208 24.15 -4.00 -4.63
N LYS A 209 23.10 -3.71 -3.88
CA LYS A 209 21.99 -2.87 -4.31
C LYS A 209 22.24 -1.43 -3.90
N GLU A 210 21.94 -0.47 -4.77
CA GLU A 210 22.02 0.95 -4.44
C GLU A 210 21.10 1.32 -3.24
N VAL A 211 21.38 2.48 -2.62
CA VAL A 211 20.69 2.96 -1.41
C VAL A 211 19.72 4.06 -1.76
#